data_ae18cde819cd7b569834830329de033c
#
_entry.id   ae18cde819cd7b569834830329de033c
#
_cell.length_a   1.000
_cell.length_b   1.000
_cell.length_c   1.000
_cell.angle_alpha   90.00
_cell.angle_beta   90.00
_cell.angle_gamma   90.00
#
_symmetry.space_group_name_H-M   'P 1'
#
loop_
_entity.id
_entity.type
_entity.pdbx_description
1 polymer ?
#
loop_
_entity_poly.entity_id
_entity_poly.type
_entity_poly.pdbx_seq_one_letter_code
_entity_poly.pdbx_strand_id
1 'polypeptide(L)'
;VAPAIYKRKLFSQVGFDDNITKTIDDTDFIYRLSLINNLKIGIGKTKIKQLHFGSFIDYKKKFKWYGIGDGEFCKKHPNRALFMIYHLLIRYPIIYSFKALFKGKFKVIPFFIIQGYIRFYGLIIGIIKQ
;
A
#
# COMPACT_ATOMS: atom_id res chain seq x y z
N VAL A 1 -2.10 -7.63 2.12
CA VAL A 1 -2.53 -7.75 0.72
C VAL A 1 -3.88 -8.40 0.69
N ALA A 2 -4.83 -7.84 -0.04
CA ALA A 2 -6.08 -8.55 -0.33
C ALA A 2 -5.76 -9.68 -1.32
N PRO A 3 -6.24 -10.90 -1.10
CA PRO A 3 -6.02 -11.98 -2.04
C PRO A 3 -6.62 -11.63 -3.40
N ALA A 4 -5.84 -11.83 -4.44
CA ALA A 4 -6.21 -11.54 -5.80
C ALA A 4 -5.97 -12.77 -6.68
N ILE A 5 -6.83 -12.98 -7.67
CA ILE A 5 -6.71 -14.05 -8.65
C ILE A 5 -6.47 -13.38 -10.01
N TYR A 6 -5.42 -13.82 -10.68
CA TYR A 6 -5.04 -13.30 -11.99
C TYR A 6 -5.10 -14.41 -13.04
N LYS A 7 -5.49 -14.05 -14.26
CA LYS A 7 -5.35 -14.96 -15.40
C LYS A 7 -3.86 -15.19 -15.68
N ARG A 8 -3.44 -16.44 -15.86
CA ARG A 8 -2.03 -16.82 -16.10
C ARG A 8 -1.37 -16.00 -17.22
N LYS A 9 -2.10 -15.74 -18.30
CA LYS A 9 -1.59 -14.93 -19.42
C LYS A 9 -1.17 -13.50 -19.07
N LEU A 10 -1.65 -12.95 -17.95
CA LEU A 10 -1.22 -11.61 -17.49
C LEU A 10 0.20 -11.63 -16.94
N PHE A 11 0.64 -12.76 -16.36
CA PHE A 11 2.01 -12.91 -15.88
C PHE A 11 3.03 -13.02 -17.01
N SER A 12 2.64 -13.52 -18.18
CA SER A 12 3.54 -13.51 -19.34
C SER A 12 3.69 -12.13 -19.97
N GLN A 13 2.72 -11.23 -19.75
CA GLN A 13 2.77 -9.83 -20.22
C GLN A 13 3.45 -8.90 -19.20
N VAL A 14 3.15 -9.11 -17.92
CA VAL A 14 3.62 -8.26 -16.81
C VAL A 14 3.94 -9.17 -15.64
N GLY A 15 5.17 -9.66 -15.53
CA GLY A 15 5.63 -10.44 -14.37
C GLY A 15 5.83 -9.57 -13.12
N PHE A 16 6.08 -10.20 -11.96
CA PHE A 16 6.63 -9.48 -10.81
C PHE A 16 8.03 -8.96 -11.15
N ASP A 17 8.43 -7.86 -10.50
CA ASP A 17 9.75 -7.28 -10.69
C ASP A 17 10.67 -7.70 -9.55
N ASP A 18 11.68 -8.49 -9.86
CA ASP A 18 12.65 -9.02 -8.89
C ASP A 18 13.54 -7.92 -8.27
N ASN A 19 13.56 -6.72 -8.86
CA ASN A 19 14.27 -5.57 -8.29
C ASN A 19 13.51 -4.92 -7.12
N ILE A 20 12.23 -5.26 -6.93
CA ILE A 20 11.46 -4.82 -5.76
C ILE A 20 11.67 -5.83 -4.64
N THR A 21 12.58 -5.51 -3.72
CA THR A 21 13.07 -6.48 -2.74
C THR A 21 12.31 -6.50 -1.41
N LYS A 22 11.49 -5.47 -1.13
CA LYS A 22 10.83 -5.34 0.18
C LYS A 22 9.39 -5.80 0.16
N THR A 23 8.51 -4.92 -0.17
CA THR A 23 7.06 -5.16 -0.20
C THR A 23 6.53 -4.25 -1.29
N ILE A 24 5.31 -4.42 -1.72
CA ILE A 24 4.72 -3.56 -2.77
C ILE A 24 4.98 -4.08 -4.20
N ASP A 25 5.58 -5.24 -4.32
CA ASP A 25 5.67 -6.01 -5.56
C ASP A 25 4.28 -6.21 -6.20
N ASP A 26 3.28 -6.50 -5.38
CA ASP A 26 1.88 -6.60 -5.79
C ASP A 26 1.31 -5.25 -6.25
N THR A 27 1.66 -4.15 -5.59
CA THR A 27 1.23 -2.80 -5.97
C THR A 27 1.88 -2.37 -7.29
N ASP A 28 3.16 -2.65 -7.47
CA ASP A 28 3.86 -2.41 -8.72
C ASP A 28 3.25 -3.23 -9.87
N PHE A 29 3.02 -4.51 -9.62
CA PHE A 29 2.38 -5.41 -10.57
C PHE A 29 0.99 -4.89 -10.97
N ILE A 30 0.13 -4.54 -10.00
CA ILE A 30 -1.21 -3.99 -10.25
C ILE A 30 -1.11 -2.66 -11.00
N TYR A 31 -0.17 -1.79 -10.65
CA TYR A 31 0.04 -0.53 -11.34
C TYR A 31 0.41 -0.76 -12.81
N ARG A 32 1.36 -1.64 -13.09
CA ARG A 32 1.74 -1.97 -14.48
C ARG A 32 0.60 -2.65 -15.24
N LEU A 33 -0.19 -3.50 -14.59
CA LEU A 33 -1.40 -4.06 -15.18
C LEU A 33 -2.43 -2.96 -15.53
N SER A 34 -2.57 -1.94 -14.68
CA SER A 34 -3.52 -0.84 -14.92
C SER A 34 -3.20 0.00 -16.16
N LEU A 35 -1.98 -0.09 -16.68
CA LEU A 35 -1.57 0.57 -17.92
C LEU A 35 -1.95 -0.24 -19.17
N ILE A 36 -2.42 -1.47 -19.01
CA ILE A 36 -2.89 -2.29 -20.12
C ILE A 36 -4.31 -1.87 -20.50
N ASN A 37 -4.50 -1.51 -21.75
CA ASN A 37 -5.81 -1.17 -22.28
C ASN A 37 -6.75 -2.39 -22.21
N ASN A 38 -8.03 -2.13 -21.90
CA ASN A 38 -9.10 -3.14 -21.84
C ASN A 38 -8.93 -4.22 -20.76
N LEU A 39 -8.16 -3.93 -19.69
CA LEU A 39 -8.08 -4.84 -18.54
C LEU A 39 -9.44 -4.90 -17.82
N LYS A 40 -10.01 -6.09 -17.73
CA LYS A 40 -11.25 -6.34 -16.98
C LYS A 40 -10.90 -6.72 -15.55
N ILE A 41 -11.36 -5.91 -14.58
CA ILE A 41 -11.18 -6.14 -13.14
C ILE A 41 -12.56 -6.45 -12.54
N GLY A 42 -12.63 -7.49 -11.73
CA GLY A 42 -13.83 -7.86 -10.98
C GLY A 42 -13.56 -7.96 -9.48
N ILE A 43 -14.59 -7.82 -8.68
CA ILE A 43 -14.51 -8.01 -7.22
C ILE A 43 -15.13 -9.37 -6.90
N GLY A 44 -14.32 -10.25 -6.29
CA GLY A 44 -14.81 -11.56 -5.81
C GLY A 44 -15.76 -11.41 -4.62
N LYS A 45 -16.73 -12.31 -4.51
CA LYS A 45 -17.69 -12.36 -3.40
C LYS A 45 -17.16 -13.12 -2.18
N THR A 46 -16.04 -13.82 -2.31
CA THR A 46 -15.44 -14.63 -1.25
C THR A 46 -14.87 -13.75 -0.14
N LYS A 47 -15.26 -14.02 1.09
CA LYS A 47 -14.72 -13.35 2.29
C LYS A 47 -13.53 -14.14 2.80
N ILE A 48 -12.42 -13.47 3.03
CA ILE A 48 -11.20 -14.06 3.60
C ILE A 48 -10.95 -13.44 4.97
N LYS A 49 -10.72 -14.30 5.97
CA LYS A 49 -10.27 -13.86 7.29
C LYS A 49 -8.77 -13.74 7.28
N GLN A 50 -8.26 -12.60 7.68
CA GLN A 50 -6.84 -12.34 7.82
C GLN A 50 -6.52 -12.14 9.31
N LEU A 51 -5.47 -12.81 9.80
CA LEU A 51 -4.95 -12.57 11.14
C LEU A 51 -4.32 -11.17 11.19
N HIS A 52 -4.70 -10.42 12.21
CA HIS A 52 -4.14 -9.10 12.48
C HIS A 52 -2.88 -9.18 13.34
N PHE A 53 -2.27 -8.02 13.57
CA PHE A 53 -1.06 -7.88 14.37
C PHE A 53 -1.29 -8.32 15.83
N GLY A 54 -0.32 -9.03 16.38
CA GLY A 54 -0.34 -9.44 17.79
C GLY A 54 -0.02 -8.28 18.74
N SER A 55 0.72 -7.27 18.28
CA SER A 55 1.15 -6.14 19.11
C SER A 55 1.22 -4.84 18.32
N PHE A 56 1.23 -3.72 19.06
CA PHE A 56 1.45 -2.39 18.48
C PHE A 56 2.87 -2.22 17.91
N ILE A 57 3.85 -2.94 18.47
CA ILE A 57 5.23 -2.95 17.96
C ILE A 57 5.27 -3.60 16.58
N ASP A 58 4.59 -4.73 16.41
CA ASP A 58 4.53 -5.42 15.11
C ASP A 58 3.80 -4.58 14.07
N TYR A 59 2.73 -3.90 14.49
CA TYR A 59 2.03 -2.91 13.66
C TYR A 59 3.00 -1.84 13.14
N LYS A 60 3.77 -1.19 14.03
CA LYS A 60 4.73 -0.16 13.64
C LYS A 60 5.82 -0.70 12.70
N LYS A 61 6.41 -1.86 13.02
CA LYS A 61 7.44 -2.50 12.20
C LYS A 61 6.92 -2.76 10.79
N LYS A 62 5.72 -3.31 10.66
CA LYS A 62 5.14 -3.66 9.37
C LYS A 62 4.81 -2.43 8.54
N PHE A 63 4.24 -1.37 9.13
CA PHE A 63 3.93 -0.15 8.36
C PHE A 63 5.19 0.63 7.96
N LYS A 64 6.24 0.61 8.79
CA LYS A 64 7.55 1.12 8.37
C LYS A 64 8.10 0.32 7.19
N TRP A 65 8.00 -1.00 7.21
CA TRP A 65 8.43 -1.87 6.13
C TRP A 65 7.63 -1.62 4.83
N TYR A 66 6.31 -1.45 4.92
CA TYR A 66 5.51 -1.02 3.77
C TYR A 66 5.95 0.34 3.22
N GLY A 67 6.27 1.28 4.10
CA GLY A 67 6.78 2.58 3.68
C GLY A 67 8.09 2.48 2.89
N ILE A 68 9.01 1.60 3.30
CA ILE A 68 10.25 1.38 2.55
C ILE A 68 9.93 0.90 1.12
N GLY A 69 9.02 -0.04 0.97
CA GLY A 69 8.55 -0.45 -0.35
C GLY A 69 7.85 0.66 -1.14
N ASP A 70 7.08 1.54 -0.46
CA ASP A 70 6.52 2.73 -1.11
C ASP A 70 7.61 3.64 -1.69
N GLY A 71 8.76 3.76 -1.01
CA GLY A 71 9.93 4.50 -1.49
C GLY A 71 10.55 3.86 -2.74
N GLU A 72 10.72 2.53 -2.73
CA GLU A 72 11.20 1.77 -3.91
C GLU A 72 10.24 1.96 -5.11
N PHE A 73 8.94 1.90 -4.85
CA PHE A 73 7.92 2.13 -5.88
C PHE A 73 7.96 3.56 -6.44
N CYS A 74 8.15 4.58 -5.59
CA CYS A 74 8.24 5.96 -6.03
C CYS A 74 9.51 6.23 -6.86
N LYS A 75 10.61 5.56 -6.56
CA LYS A 75 11.83 5.63 -7.40
C LYS A 75 11.57 5.08 -8.79
N LYS A 76 10.93 3.92 -8.86
CA LYS A 76 10.59 3.27 -10.14
C LYS A 76 9.53 4.03 -10.92
N HIS A 77 8.58 4.66 -10.24
CA HIS A 77 7.46 5.40 -10.81
C HIS A 77 7.37 6.82 -10.25
N PRO A 78 8.28 7.74 -10.64
CA PRO A 78 8.33 9.10 -10.09
C PRO A 78 7.03 9.90 -10.25
N ASN A 79 6.31 9.65 -11.33
CA ASN A 79 4.99 10.27 -11.60
C ASN A 79 3.92 9.90 -10.54
N ARG A 80 4.16 8.86 -9.72
CA ARG A 80 3.26 8.44 -8.63
C ARG A 80 3.68 8.98 -7.26
N ALA A 81 4.86 9.59 -7.16
CA ALA A 81 5.41 10.03 -5.88
C ALA A 81 4.52 11.04 -5.15
N LEU A 82 4.04 12.07 -5.85
CA LEU A 82 3.14 13.07 -5.25
C LEU A 82 1.83 12.45 -4.76
N PHE A 83 1.26 11.52 -5.53
CA PHE A 83 0.06 10.80 -5.12
C PHE A 83 0.32 9.94 -3.88
N MET A 84 1.48 9.28 -3.80
CA MET A 84 1.86 8.48 -2.63
C MET A 84 2.02 9.36 -1.39
N ILE A 85 2.72 10.50 -1.50
CA ILE A 85 2.89 11.48 -0.41
C ILE A 85 1.53 12.00 0.08
N TYR A 86 0.66 12.41 -0.85
CA TYR A 86 -0.71 12.81 -0.53
C TYR A 86 -1.45 11.71 0.22
N HIS A 87 -1.33 10.45 -0.23
CA HIS A 87 -2.00 9.31 0.38
C HIS A 87 -1.55 9.09 1.83
N LEU A 88 -0.24 9.22 2.10
CA LEU A 88 0.33 8.97 3.43
C LEU A 88 0.15 10.14 4.40
N LEU A 89 0.26 11.40 3.94
CA LEU A 89 0.20 12.57 4.81
C LEU A 89 -1.20 13.20 4.94
N ILE A 90 -2.06 13.00 3.94
CA ILE A 90 -3.39 13.62 3.92
C ILE A 90 -4.48 12.56 4.03
N ARG A 91 -4.50 11.60 3.12
CA ARG A 91 -5.62 10.65 3.01
C ARG A 91 -5.74 9.76 4.24
N TYR A 92 -4.64 9.15 4.72
CA TYR A 92 -4.66 8.31 5.92
C TYR A 92 -4.90 9.14 7.19
N PRO A 93 -4.01 10.08 7.57
CA PRO A 93 -4.12 10.73 8.86
C PRO A 93 -5.28 11.72 8.95
N ILE A 94 -5.68 12.36 7.86
CA ILE A 94 -6.71 13.38 7.89
C ILE A 94 -8.05 12.82 7.41
N ILE A 95 -8.15 12.43 6.12
CA ILE A 95 -9.44 12.07 5.52
C ILE A 95 -10.06 10.84 6.18
N TYR A 96 -9.28 9.79 6.45
CA TYR A 96 -9.82 8.59 7.10
C TYR A 96 -10.11 8.81 8.57
N SER A 97 -9.35 9.66 9.26
CA SER A 97 -9.64 10.06 10.63
C SER A 97 -10.97 10.83 10.72
N PHE A 98 -11.21 11.81 9.84
CA PHE A 98 -12.50 12.49 9.75
C PHE A 98 -13.65 11.53 9.42
N LYS A 99 -13.47 10.64 8.45
CA LYS A 99 -14.48 9.62 8.14
C LYS A 99 -14.78 8.69 9.32
N ALA A 100 -13.78 8.36 10.12
CA ALA A 100 -13.96 7.55 11.32
C ALA A 100 -14.69 8.34 12.42
N LEU A 101 -14.34 9.61 12.58
CA LEU A 101 -15.02 10.55 13.50
C LEU A 101 -16.53 10.60 13.22
N PHE A 102 -16.91 10.90 11.97
CA PHE A 102 -18.32 10.96 11.56
C PHE A 102 -19.09 9.63 11.70
N LYS A 103 -18.37 8.50 11.74
CA LYS A 103 -18.96 7.18 11.99
C LYS A 103 -18.91 6.75 13.46
N GLY A 104 -18.53 7.63 14.37
CA GLY A 104 -18.40 7.34 15.81
C GLY A 104 -17.28 6.33 16.14
N LYS A 105 -16.34 6.10 15.22
CA LYS A 105 -15.26 5.12 15.38
C LYS A 105 -13.98 5.75 15.91
N PHE A 106 -14.04 6.42 17.05
CA PHE A 106 -12.92 7.20 17.61
C PHE A 106 -11.67 6.38 17.89
N LYS A 107 -11.83 5.12 18.33
CA LYS A 107 -10.72 4.22 18.68
C LYS A 107 -9.76 3.90 17.53
N VAL A 108 -10.19 4.06 16.27
CA VAL A 108 -9.34 3.77 15.10
C VAL A 108 -8.57 5.00 14.59
N ILE A 109 -8.92 6.20 15.03
CA ILE A 109 -8.29 7.46 14.59
C ILE A 109 -6.77 7.46 14.84
N PRO A 110 -6.27 7.14 16.06
CA PRO A 110 -4.83 7.11 16.31
C PRO A 110 -4.08 6.16 15.37
N PHE A 111 -4.71 5.05 14.99
CA PHE A 111 -4.10 4.09 14.06
C PHE A 111 -3.93 4.68 12.66
N PHE A 112 -4.90 5.42 12.13
CA PHE A 112 -4.76 6.09 10.83
C PHE A 112 -3.64 7.13 10.84
N ILE A 113 -3.56 7.94 11.91
CA ILE A 113 -2.53 8.96 12.06
C ILE A 113 -1.15 8.30 12.13
N ILE A 114 -0.97 7.32 13.01
CA ILE A 114 0.29 6.62 13.22
C ILE A 114 0.71 5.88 11.94
N GLN A 115 -0.24 5.21 11.28
CA GLN A 115 0.00 4.51 10.01
C GLN A 115 0.54 5.45 8.93
N GLY A 116 -0.09 6.60 8.75
CA GLY A 116 0.34 7.59 7.76
C GLY A 116 1.77 8.05 8.00
N TYR A 117 2.08 8.49 9.21
CA TYR A 117 3.42 9.02 9.54
C TYR A 117 4.52 7.95 9.54
N ILE A 118 4.28 6.78 10.12
CA ILE A 118 5.27 5.69 10.14
C ILE A 118 5.56 5.22 8.71
N ARG A 119 4.54 5.08 7.90
CA ARG A 119 4.70 4.66 6.52
C ARG A 119 5.41 5.73 5.68
N PHE A 120 5.10 7.02 5.91
CA PHE A 120 5.82 8.13 5.28
C PHE A 120 7.31 8.17 5.69
N TYR A 121 7.61 7.98 6.98
CA TYR A 121 8.99 7.83 7.44
C TYR A 121 9.71 6.68 6.74
N GLY A 122 9.03 5.53 6.59
CA GLY A 122 9.55 4.40 5.82
C GLY A 122 9.82 4.75 4.36
N LEU A 123 8.92 5.52 3.71
CA LEU A 123 9.07 5.98 2.33
C LEU A 123 10.35 6.80 2.16
N ILE A 124 10.62 7.74 3.07
CA ILE A 124 11.87 8.52 3.04
C ILE A 124 13.10 7.60 3.13
N ILE A 125 13.08 6.62 4.04
CA ILE A 125 14.15 5.63 4.16
C ILE A 125 14.33 4.85 2.86
N GLY A 126 13.24 4.41 2.24
CA GLY A 126 13.27 3.67 0.97
C GLY A 126 13.81 4.49 -0.19
N ILE A 127 13.63 5.82 -0.15
CA ILE A 127 14.22 6.73 -1.14
C ILE A 127 15.73 6.92 -0.89
N ILE A 128 16.18 7.02 0.35
CA ILE A 128 17.58 7.40 0.68
C ILE A 128 18.52 6.20 0.69
N LYS A 129 18.06 5.03 1.14
CA LYS A 129 18.90 3.86 1.49
C LYS A 129 19.27 2.93 0.32
N GLN A 130 19.34 3.43 -0.90
CA GLN A 130 19.99 2.65 -1.98
C GLN A 130 21.14 3.39 -2.59
#